data_ab600910e94b62202b8b7875a6b84f4c
#
_entry.id   ab600910e94b62202b8b7875a6b84f4c
#
_cell.length_a   1.000
_cell.length_b   1.000
_cell.length_c   1.000
_cell.angle_alpha   90.00
_cell.angle_beta   90.00
_cell.angle_gamma   90.00
#
_symmetry.space_group_name_H-M   'P 1'
#
loop_
_entity.id
_entity.type
_entity.pdbx_description
1 polymer ?
#
loop_
_entity_poly.entity_id
_entity_poly.type
_entity_poly.pdbx_seq_one_letter_code
_entity_poly.pdbx_strand_id
1 'polypeptide(L)'
;MSSETTDRSAASPQELASAQENALRFSRRNLLIAGATAAASPAFAPGSVTPAQAQAPATPPQRFQYPPNREAVSAARAKALESLLIEKGVITGQSVDSVLSFFETQMGPFNGAKVVARAWLDPAFKQRLGEDTPAAIATLDLPKGMAGAEGEHMRAAVNSPTLHNLVICTLCSCYPWPVLGLPPYWYKDPTFRSRAAREPRVVLKEFGLDIPPSVEIKTWDSSAQIRWFVVPERPAGTDGMSEGELAKLVTPEGMMGVAKV
;
A
#
# COMPACT_ATOMS: atom_id res chain seq x y z
N MET A 1 17.19 51.16 -4.29
CA MET A 1 16.98 49.76 -4.59
C MET A 1 17.57 49.00 -3.42
N SER A 2 16.71 48.65 -2.46
CA SER A 2 17.10 47.98 -1.20
C SER A 2 16.77 46.49 -1.36
N SER A 3 17.81 45.66 -1.26
CA SER A 3 17.68 44.20 -1.23
C SER A 3 17.37 43.73 0.18
N GLU A 4 16.16 43.28 0.42
CA GLU A 4 15.77 42.54 1.63
C GLU A 4 16.33 41.12 1.55
N THR A 5 17.33 40.87 2.34
CA THR A 5 17.87 39.54 2.65
C THR A 5 16.94 38.92 3.72
N THR A 6 16.17 37.91 3.32
CA THR A 6 15.35 37.10 4.23
C THR A 6 16.29 36.22 5.07
N ASP A 7 16.49 36.61 6.31
CA ASP A 7 17.18 35.83 7.34
C ASP A 7 16.33 34.58 7.67
N ARG A 8 16.77 33.38 7.24
CA ARG A 8 16.24 32.10 7.69
C ARG A 8 16.95 31.73 8.98
N SER A 9 16.34 32.13 10.09
CA SER A 9 16.76 31.69 11.42
C SER A 9 16.82 30.16 11.47
N ALA A 10 18.01 29.62 11.70
CA ALA A 10 18.23 28.19 11.97
C ALA A 10 17.57 27.82 13.29
N ALA A 11 16.83 26.71 13.32
CA ALA A 11 16.18 26.21 14.52
C ALA A 11 17.19 25.99 15.66
N SER A 12 16.80 26.31 16.88
CA SER A 12 17.68 26.20 18.05
C SER A 12 18.02 24.73 18.36
N PRO A 13 19.17 24.47 19.01
CA PRO A 13 19.56 23.10 19.39
C PRO A 13 18.51 22.39 20.26
N GLN A 14 17.70 23.14 21.00
CA GLN A 14 16.62 22.60 21.85
C GLN A 14 15.40 22.19 21.02
N GLU A 15 15.04 22.93 19.96
CA GLU A 15 13.96 22.57 19.04
C GLU A 15 14.32 21.33 18.23
N LEU A 16 15.58 21.21 17.82
CA LEU A 16 16.08 20.02 17.13
C LEU A 16 16.08 18.77 18.03
N ALA A 17 16.45 18.92 19.30
CA ALA A 17 16.44 17.83 20.29
C ALA A 17 15.01 17.36 20.60
N SER A 18 14.04 18.28 20.73
CA SER A 18 12.65 17.95 21.00
C SER A 18 11.96 17.28 19.80
N ALA A 19 12.28 17.70 18.58
CA ALA A 19 11.81 17.06 17.35
C ALA A 19 12.36 15.64 17.21
N GLN A 20 13.62 15.44 17.57
CA GLN A 20 14.29 14.14 17.52
C GLN A 20 13.72 13.17 18.58
N GLU A 21 13.40 13.63 19.78
CA GLU A 21 12.78 12.83 20.83
C GLU A 21 11.34 12.44 20.48
N ASN A 22 10.57 13.31 19.85
CA ASN A 22 9.23 13.02 19.37
C ASN A 22 9.23 12.03 18.20
N ALA A 23 10.17 12.11 17.27
CA ALA A 23 10.34 11.16 16.17
C ALA A 23 10.68 9.75 16.69
N LEU A 24 11.55 9.65 17.70
CA LEU A 24 11.90 8.38 18.34
C LEU A 24 10.73 7.75 19.11
N ARG A 25 9.86 8.55 19.71
CA ARG A 25 8.65 8.07 20.41
C ARG A 25 7.61 7.53 19.42
N PHE A 26 7.48 8.15 18.26
CA PHE A 26 6.53 7.71 17.24
C PHE A 26 6.97 6.38 16.59
N SER A 27 8.24 6.23 16.28
CA SER A 27 8.82 5.00 15.71
C SER A 27 8.71 3.80 16.67
N ARG A 28 8.90 3.99 17.98
CA ARG A 28 8.76 2.92 18.98
C ARG A 28 7.31 2.50 19.24
N ARG A 29 6.35 3.40 19.06
CA ARG A 29 4.93 3.12 19.30
C ARG A 29 4.31 2.24 18.22
N ASN A 30 4.74 2.38 16.98
CA ASN A 30 4.25 1.56 15.86
C ASN A 30 4.85 0.14 15.85
N LEU A 31 5.98 -0.08 16.54
CA LEU A 31 6.59 -1.41 16.66
C LEU A 31 5.96 -2.27 17.78
N LEU A 32 5.15 -1.68 18.67
CA LEU A 32 4.58 -2.35 19.85
C LEU A 32 3.07 -2.67 19.75
N ILE A 33 2.39 -2.35 18.64
CA ILE A 33 0.95 -2.60 18.46
C ILE A 33 0.66 -4.02 17.91
N ALA A 34 1.67 -4.85 17.73
CA ALA A 34 1.49 -6.24 17.29
C ALA A 34 1.26 -7.27 18.43
N GLY A 35 0.87 -6.84 19.62
CA GLY A 35 0.66 -7.77 20.70
C GLY A 35 -0.08 -7.22 21.91
N ALA A 36 -1.41 -7.19 21.87
CA ALA A 36 -2.28 -7.35 23.05
C ALA A 36 -3.75 -7.47 22.63
N THR A 37 -4.25 -8.68 22.60
CA THR A 37 -5.69 -8.97 22.62
C THR A 37 -6.16 -9.02 24.06
N ALA A 38 -7.08 -8.13 24.44
CA ALA A 38 -7.87 -8.29 25.64
C ALA A 38 -9.35 -8.19 25.26
N ALA A 39 -10.07 -9.24 25.55
CA ALA A 39 -11.49 -9.39 25.34
C ALA A 39 -12.28 -8.48 26.28
N ALA A 40 -13.27 -7.78 25.74
CA ALA A 40 -14.41 -7.26 26.49
C ALA A 40 -15.64 -7.32 25.58
N SER A 41 -16.62 -8.13 25.95
CA SER A 41 -17.92 -8.22 25.31
C SER A 41 -18.79 -7.04 25.73
N PRO A 42 -19.52 -6.40 24.81
CA PRO A 42 -20.65 -5.56 25.16
C PRO A 42 -21.98 -6.22 24.80
N ALA A 43 -22.95 -5.94 25.65
CA ALA A 43 -24.32 -6.40 25.58
C ALA A 43 -25.07 -5.90 24.32
N PHE A 44 -25.93 -6.76 23.81
CA PHE A 44 -26.80 -6.50 22.66
C PHE A 44 -27.85 -5.41 22.94
N ALA A 45 -27.98 -4.46 22.01
CA ALA A 45 -29.16 -3.64 21.81
C ALA A 45 -29.70 -3.87 20.39
N PRO A 46 -31.02 -4.03 20.17
CA PRO A 46 -31.57 -4.39 18.87
C PRO A 46 -31.73 -3.15 17.98
N GLY A 47 -31.27 -3.22 16.74
CA GLY A 47 -31.72 -2.34 15.66
C GLY A 47 -30.68 -1.41 15.01
N SER A 48 -29.41 -1.76 14.95
CA SER A 48 -28.44 -1.05 14.11
C SER A 48 -28.00 -1.95 12.95
N VAL A 49 -28.24 -1.49 11.72
CA VAL A 49 -27.65 -2.06 10.50
C VAL A 49 -26.14 -1.93 10.66
N THR A 50 -25.46 -3.04 10.86
CA THR A 50 -24.00 -3.07 10.97
C THR A 50 -23.41 -2.63 9.63
N PRO A 51 -22.57 -1.58 9.57
CA PRO A 51 -21.81 -1.30 8.37
C PRO A 51 -20.94 -2.53 8.06
N ALA A 52 -20.85 -2.88 6.77
CA ALA A 52 -20.00 -3.97 6.31
C ALA A 52 -18.63 -3.82 6.97
N GLN A 53 -18.28 -4.77 7.83
CA GLN A 53 -16.98 -4.75 8.51
C GLN A 53 -15.91 -4.85 7.42
N ALA A 54 -15.05 -3.84 7.33
CA ALA A 54 -13.84 -3.94 6.55
C ALA A 54 -13.12 -5.22 6.97
N GLN A 55 -12.98 -6.16 6.04
CA GLN A 55 -12.29 -7.41 6.32
C GLN A 55 -10.87 -7.06 6.74
N ALA A 56 -10.40 -7.69 7.80
CA ALA A 56 -8.99 -7.58 8.19
C ALA A 56 -8.11 -7.92 6.98
N PRO A 57 -6.96 -7.24 6.79
CA PRO A 57 -6.06 -7.52 5.68
C PRO A 57 -5.78 -9.02 5.61
N ALA A 58 -5.88 -9.58 4.39
CA ALA A 58 -5.70 -11.02 4.20
C ALA A 58 -4.31 -11.44 4.69
N THR A 59 -4.28 -12.29 5.70
CA THR A 59 -3.01 -12.85 6.17
C THR A 59 -2.45 -13.77 5.09
N PRO A 60 -1.24 -13.50 4.55
CA PRO A 60 -0.65 -14.36 3.53
C PRO A 60 -0.47 -15.78 4.08
N PRO A 61 -0.61 -16.81 3.23
CA PRO A 61 -0.39 -18.19 3.62
C PRO A 61 0.97 -18.38 4.29
N GLN A 62 1.02 -19.22 5.31
CA GLN A 62 2.23 -19.43 6.12
C GLN A 62 3.49 -19.74 5.27
N ARG A 63 3.33 -20.44 4.15
CA ARG A 63 4.43 -20.73 3.22
C ARG A 63 5.00 -19.52 2.49
N PHE A 64 4.23 -18.41 2.39
CA PHE A 64 4.68 -17.15 1.82
C PHE A 64 5.09 -16.13 2.88
N GLN A 65 5.03 -16.51 4.15
CA GLN A 65 5.51 -15.68 5.24
C GLN A 65 7.01 -15.87 5.42
N TYR A 66 7.68 -14.83 5.85
CA TYR A 66 9.09 -14.92 6.20
C TYR A 66 9.30 -15.87 7.38
N PRO A 67 10.39 -16.62 7.38
CA PRO A 67 10.91 -17.16 8.64
C PRO A 67 11.11 -16.01 9.63
N PRO A 68 10.53 -16.08 10.84
CA PRO A 68 10.51 -14.95 11.79
C PRO A 68 11.89 -14.34 12.10
N ASN A 69 12.94 -15.19 12.09
CA ASN A 69 14.32 -14.75 12.35
C ASN A 69 14.97 -14.03 11.17
N ARG A 70 14.51 -14.25 9.93
CA ARG A 70 15.12 -13.66 8.74
C ARG A 70 14.82 -12.17 8.62
N GLU A 71 13.62 -11.76 8.95
CA GLU A 71 13.25 -10.34 8.99
C GLU A 71 14.04 -9.59 10.05
N ALA A 72 14.11 -10.14 11.28
CA ALA A 72 14.89 -9.56 12.37
C ALA A 72 16.38 -9.44 12.03
N VAL A 73 16.97 -10.44 11.41
CA VAL A 73 18.38 -10.41 10.96
C VAL A 73 18.58 -9.36 9.86
N SER A 74 17.66 -9.25 8.90
CA SER A 74 17.75 -8.26 7.83
C SER A 74 17.60 -6.84 8.38
N ALA A 75 16.66 -6.63 9.30
CA ALA A 75 16.47 -5.34 9.97
C ALA A 75 17.71 -4.93 10.80
N ALA A 76 18.30 -5.86 11.53
CA ALA A 76 19.52 -5.61 12.30
C ALA A 76 20.71 -5.25 11.40
N ARG A 77 20.86 -5.93 10.26
CA ARG A 77 21.89 -5.60 9.26
C ARG A 77 21.67 -4.23 8.62
N ALA A 78 20.44 -3.90 8.25
CA ALA A 78 20.09 -2.59 7.70
C ALA A 78 20.43 -1.48 8.70
N LYS A 79 20.06 -1.66 9.97
CA LYS A 79 20.36 -0.70 11.04
C LYS A 79 21.87 -0.55 11.31
N ALA A 80 22.60 -1.65 11.29
CA ALA A 80 24.08 -1.60 11.45
C ALA A 80 24.74 -0.86 10.29
N LEU A 81 24.27 -1.08 9.05
CA LEU A 81 24.76 -0.38 7.87
C LEU A 81 24.42 1.12 7.92
N GLU A 82 23.21 1.47 8.30
CA GLU A 82 22.77 2.85 8.52
C GLU A 82 23.66 3.55 9.53
N SER A 83 23.88 2.94 10.70
CA SER A 83 24.74 3.49 11.76
C SER A 83 26.18 3.72 11.26
N LEU A 84 26.73 2.77 10.52
CA LEU A 84 28.08 2.88 9.95
C LEU A 84 28.17 4.00 8.91
N LEU A 85 27.17 4.17 8.07
CA LEU A 85 27.12 5.23 7.05
C LEU A 85 26.98 6.62 7.70
N ILE A 86 26.22 6.73 8.78
CA ILE A 86 26.10 7.96 9.57
C ILE A 86 27.45 8.28 10.25
N GLU A 87 28.08 7.31 10.88
CA GLU A 87 29.41 7.47 11.52
C GLU A 87 30.48 7.94 10.52
N LYS A 88 30.42 7.42 9.30
CA LYS A 88 31.33 7.81 8.21
C LYS A 88 30.95 9.16 7.54
N GLY A 89 29.87 9.79 7.94
CA GLY A 89 29.39 11.04 7.36
C GLY A 89 28.89 10.92 5.91
N VAL A 90 28.57 9.70 5.44
CA VAL A 90 28.03 9.47 4.08
C VAL A 90 26.57 9.86 4.00
N ILE A 91 25.79 9.59 5.06
CA ILE A 91 24.39 9.99 5.21
C ILE A 91 24.18 10.64 6.59
N THR A 92 23.04 11.28 6.78
CA THR A 92 22.61 11.80 8.09
C THR A 92 21.34 11.06 8.54
N GLY A 93 21.09 10.98 9.85
CA GLY A 93 19.82 10.48 10.38
C GLY A 93 18.63 11.23 9.79
N GLN A 94 18.75 12.56 9.67
CA GLN A 94 17.70 13.39 9.05
C GLN A 94 17.40 13.01 7.60
N SER A 95 18.41 12.62 6.81
CA SER A 95 18.16 12.18 5.43
C SER A 95 17.39 10.86 5.39
N VAL A 96 17.65 9.95 6.33
CA VAL A 96 16.89 8.69 6.47
C VAL A 96 15.44 8.98 6.88
N ASP A 97 15.25 9.82 7.91
CA ASP A 97 13.92 10.21 8.40
C ASP A 97 13.09 10.91 7.31
N SER A 98 13.74 11.74 6.48
CA SER A 98 13.08 12.42 5.35
C SER A 98 12.57 11.42 4.31
N VAL A 99 13.35 10.39 3.99
CA VAL A 99 12.93 9.32 3.05
C VAL A 99 11.78 8.51 3.64
N LEU A 100 11.87 8.12 4.91
CA LEU A 100 10.80 7.39 5.59
C LEU A 100 9.50 8.20 5.62
N SER A 101 9.58 9.47 6.03
CA SER A 101 8.43 10.38 6.05
C SER A 101 7.81 10.57 4.67
N PHE A 102 8.62 10.63 3.61
CA PHE A 102 8.12 10.69 2.24
C PHE A 102 7.28 9.46 1.88
N PHE A 103 7.76 8.25 2.19
CA PHE A 103 6.99 7.03 1.95
C PHE A 103 5.73 6.94 2.84
N GLU A 104 5.78 7.44 4.06
CA GLU A 104 4.64 7.42 4.98
C GLU A 104 3.54 8.41 4.61
N THR A 105 3.91 9.57 4.03
CA THR A 105 2.98 10.70 3.83
C THR A 105 2.66 11.03 2.38
N GLN A 106 3.52 10.65 1.44
CA GLN A 106 3.40 11.02 0.03
C GLN A 106 3.14 9.82 -0.89
N MET A 107 3.55 8.63 -0.49
CA MET A 107 3.41 7.42 -1.30
C MET A 107 2.74 6.32 -0.49
N GLY A 108 1.88 5.54 -1.13
CA GLY A 108 1.34 4.38 -0.46
C GLY A 108 -0.13 4.07 -0.72
N PRO A 109 -0.66 3.07 -0.01
CA PRO A 109 -1.97 2.50 -0.29
C PRO A 109 -3.12 3.49 -0.10
N PHE A 110 -2.95 4.54 0.69
CA PHE A 110 -3.94 5.61 0.82
C PHE A 110 -4.18 6.37 -0.51
N ASN A 111 -3.18 6.51 -1.36
CA ASN A 111 -3.32 7.08 -2.70
C ASN A 111 -4.11 6.14 -3.60
N GLY A 112 -3.75 4.86 -3.63
CA GLY A 112 -4.48 3.84 -4.37
C GLY A 112 -5.93 3.71 -3.92
N ALA A 113 -6.18 3.79 -2.61
CA ALA A 113 -7.52 3.77 -2.06
C ALA A 113 -8.40 4.93 -2.58
N LYS A 114 -7.86 6.15 -2.69
CA LYS A 114 -8.55 7.28 -3.30
C LYS A 114 -8.84 7.05 -4.78
N VAL A 115 -7.86 6.51 -5.54
CA VAL A 115 -8.04 6.18 -6.96
C VAL A 115 -9.15 5.15 -7.14
N VAL A 116 -9.17 4.10 -6.34
CA VAL A 116 -10.20 3.04 -6.40
C VAL A 116 -11.57 3.59 -5.99
N ALA A 117 -11.66 4.35 -4.90
CA ALA A 117 -12.92 4.93 -4.43
C ALA A 117 -13.53 5.88 -5.49
N ARG A 118 -12.70 6.70 -6.13
CA ARG A 118 -13.13 7.54 -7.26
C ARG A 118 -13.63 6.69 -8.41
N ALA A 119 -12.93 5.61 -8.79
CA ALA A 119 -13.35 4.73 -9.86
C ALA A 119 -14.69 4.01 -9.56
N TRP A 120 -15.03 3.79 -8.31
CA TRP A 120 -16.32 3.24 -7.91
C TRP A 120 -17.48 4.22 -8.01
N LEU A 121 -17.21 5.52 -7.86
CA LEU A 121 -18.22 6.59 -7.90
C LEU A 121 -18.39 7.22 -9.29
N ASP A 122 -17.34 7.22 -10.08
CA ASP A 122 -17.29 7.89 -11.38
C ASP A 122 -16.98 6.88 -12.50
N PRO A 123 -17.99 6.39 -13.24
CA PRO A 123 -17.79 5.46 -14.35
C PRO A 123 -16.89 6.00 -15.47
N ALA A 124 -16.93 7.31 -15.73
CA ALA A 124 -16.08 7.93 -16.75
C ALA A 124 -14.62 7.95 -16.32
N PHE A 125 -14.37 8.24 -15.04
CA PHE A 125 -13.04 8.11 -14.46
C PHE A 125 -12.55 6.66 -14.49
N LYS A 126 -13.40 5.68 -14.13
CA LYS A 126 -13.09 4.24 -14.17
C LYS A 126 -12.68 3.80 -15.56
N GLN A 127 -13.44 4.23 -16.59
CA GLN A 127 -13.09 3.91 -17.98
C GLN A 127 -11.74 4.51 -18.36
N ARG A 128 -11.52 5.79 -18.11
CA ARG A 128 -10.25 6.47 -18.39
C ARG A 128 -9.08 5.82 -17.65
N LEU A 129 -9.30 5.42 -16.40
CA LEU A 129 -8.28 4.75 -15.59
C LEU A 129 -7.81 3.43 -16.22
N GLY A 130 -8.71 2.68 -16.85
CA GLY A 130 -8.38 1.45 -17.58
C GLY A 130 -7.66 1.69 -18.91
N GLU A 131 -7.93 2.81 -19.58
CA GLU A 131 -7.36 3.17 -20.89
C GLU A 131 -6.02 3.90 -20.74
N ASP A 132 -5.96 4.93 -19.90
CA ASP A 132 -4.77 5.74 -19.62
C ASP A 132 -4.69 6.06 -18.11
N THR A 133 -4.09 5.13 -17.39
CA THR A 133 -3.97 5.21 -15.93
C THR A 133 -3.24 6.48 -15.46
N PRO A 134 -2.06 6.86 -16.02
CA PRO A 134 -1.38 8.08 -15.61
C PRO A 134 -2.22 9.34 -15.82
N ALA A 135 -2.85 9.48 -16.99
CA ALA A 135 -3.68 10.64 -17.29
C ALA A 135 -4.92 10.73 -16.37
N ALA A 136 -5.53 9.58 -16.05
CA ALA A 136 -6.66 9.54 -15.10
C ALA A 136 -6.21 9.96 -13.69
N ILE A 137 -5.13 9.39 -13.18
CA ILE A 137 -4.60 9.71 -11.85
C ILE A 137 -4.18 11.18 -11.74
N ALA A 138 -3.61 11.76 -12.80
CA ALA A 138 -3.22 13.18 -12.83
C ALA A 138 -4.39 14.16 -12.65
N THR A 139 -5.63 13.70 -12.80
CA THR A 139 -6.83 14.53 -12.52
C THR A 139 -7.20 14.59 -11.04
N LEU A 140 -6.57 13.78 -10.22
CA LEU A 140 -6.81 13.74 -8.77
C LEU A 140 -5.81 14.63 -8.04
N ASP A 141 -6.28 15.24 -6.94
CA ASP A 141 -5.40 15.99 -6.02
C ASP A 141 -4.67 14.97 -5.11
N LEU A 142 -3.59 14.42 -5.64
CA LEU A 142 -2.73 13.48 -4.94
C LEU A 142 -1.32 14.08 -4.72
N PRO A 143 -0.59 13.58 -3.71
CA PRO A 143 0.75 14.06 -3.45
C PRO A 143 1.66 14.01 -4.68
N LYS A 144 2.50 15.03 -4.87
CA LYS A 144 3.36 15.18 -6.06
C LYS A 144 4.35 14.05 -6.30
N GLY A 145 4.63 13.22 -5.29
CA GLY A 145 5.45 12.01 -5.42
C GLY A 145 4.89 10.97 -6.40
N MET A 146 3.63 11.12 -6.80
CA MET A 146 3.01 10.27 -7.83
C MET A 146 3.37 10.66 -9.27
N ALA A 147 3.91 11.85 -9.49
CA ALA A 147 4.30 12.36 -10.81
C ALA A 147 5.71 11.94 -11.24
N GLY A 148 6.36 11.03 -10.50
CA GLY A 148 7.66 10.49 -10.89
C GLY A 148 7.57 9.41 -11.96
N ALA A 149 8.72 8.85 -12.35
CA ALA A 149 8.83 7.78 -13.35
C ALA A 149 7.92 6.58 -13.07
N GLU A 150 7.68 6.26 -11.80
CA GLU A 150 6.77 5.17 -11.39
C GLU A 150 5.30 5.49 -11.72
N GLY A 151 4.87 6.75 -11.67
CA GLY A 151 3.52 7.17 -12.05
C GLY A 151 3.25 6.98 -13.54
N GLU A 152 4.23 7.25 -14.38
CA GLU A 152 4.13 7.11 -15.84
C GLU A 152 4.02 5.66 -16.30
N HIS A 153 4.50 4.71 -15.50
CA HIS A 153 4.50 3.29 -15.81
C HIS A 153 3.29 2.52 -15.25
N MET A 154 2.42 3.17 -14.50
CA MET A 154 1.28 2.50 -13.88
C MET A 154 0.19 2.13 -14.88
N ARG A 155 -0.46 0.98 -14.61
CA ARG A 155 -1.64 0.49 -15.34
C ARG A 155 -2.63 -0.10 -14.36
N ALA A 156 -3.90 0.19 -14.58
CA ALA A 156 -4.99 -0.33 -13.76
C ALA A 156 -5.66 -1.53 -14.45
N ALA A 157 -5.79 -2.64 -13.74
CA ALA A 157 -6.55 -3.81 -14.13
C ALA A 157 -7.90 -3.80 -13.41
N VAL A 158 -8.98 -3.56 -14.14
CA VAL A 158 -10.31 -3.37 -13.56
C VAL A 158 -11.04 -4.71 -13.45
N ASN A 159 -11.49 -5.08 -12.24
CA ASN A 159 -12.33 -6.24 -12.00
C ASN A 159 -13.75 -6.04 -12.50
N SER A 160 -14.40 -7.15 -12.83
CA SER A 160 -15.82 -7.21 -13.18
C SER A 160 -16.46 -8.49 -12.60
N PRO A 161 -17.80 -8.64 -12.63
CA PRO A 161 -18.45 -9.84 -12.15
C PRO A 161 -17.97 -11.16 -12.80
N THR A 162 -17.36 -11.07 -13.98
CA THR A 162 -16.87 -12.22 -14.75
C THR A 162 -15.35 -12.29 -14.86
N LEU A 163 -14.62 -11.26 -14.37
CA LEU A 163 -13.17 -11.16 -14.48
C LEU A 163 -12.55 -10.74 -13.17
N HIS A 164 -11.66 -11.56 -12.63
CA HIS A 164 -10.81 -11.26 -11.49
C HIS A 164 -9.36 -11.08 -11.93
N ASN A 165 -8.75 -9.96 -11.57
CA ASN A 165 -7.38 -9.65 -11.92
C ASN A 165 -6.45 -9.94 -10.73
N LEU A 166 -5.27 -10.47 -11.03
CA LEU A 166 -4.20 -10.75 -10.08
C LEU A 166 -2.90 -10.12 -10.56
N VAL A 167 -2.22 -9.38 -9.71
CA VAL A 167 -0.93 -8.77 -10.04
C VAL A 167 0.22 -9.58 -9.47
N ILE A 168 1.21 -9.84 -10.32
CA ILE A 168 2.46 -10.53 -9.96
C ILE A 168 3.67 -9.79 -10.53
N CYS A 169 4.87 -10.22 -10.16
CA CYS A 169 6.10 -9.94 -10.89
C CYS A 169 6.97 -11.20 -10.93
N THR A 170 7.07 -11.85 -12.08
CA THR A 170 7.82 -13.10 -12.22
C THR A 170 9.34 -12.88 -12.20
N LEU A 171 9.81 -11.71 -12.61
CA LEU A 171 11.25 -11.42 -12.72
C LEU A 171 11.88 -10.92 -11.42
N CYS A 172 11.22 -9.98 -10.76
CA CYS A 172 11.78 -9.32 -9.57
C CYS A 172 10.72 -9.00 -8.54
N SER A 173 10.48 -7.73 -8.24
CA SER A 173 9.46 -7.24 -7.31
C SER A 173 8.93 -5.88 -7.75
N CYS A 174 8.73 -5.70 -9.07
CA CYS A 174 8.17 -4.49 -9.63
C CYS A 174 6.77 -4.24 -9.08
N TYR A 175 6.58 -3.11 -8.44
CA TYR A 175 5.42 -2.78 -7.61
C TYR A 175 5.04 -1.31 -7.81
N PRO A 176 3.78 -0.95 -7.88
CA PRO A 176 3.36 0.44 -8.09
C PRO A 176 3.41 1.23 -6.78
N TRP A 177 4.60 1.59 -6.35
CA TRP A 177 4.84 2.29 -5.07
C TRP A 177 3.97 3.52 -4.84
N PRO A 178 3.69 4.39 -5.84
CA PRO A 178 2.88 5.59 -5.59
C PRO A 178 1.48 5.28 -5.06
N VAL A 179 0.90 4.15 -5.44
CA VAL A 179 -0.47 3.76 -5.08
C VAL A 179 -0.56 2.61 -4.10
N LEU A 180 0.52 1.84 -3.90
CA LEU A 180 0.52 0.67 -3.01
C LEU A 180 1.61 0.72 -1.93
N GLY A 181 2.51 1.71 -1.96
CA GLY A 181 3.64 1.78 -1.04
C GLY A 181 4.68 0.70 -1.27
N LEU A 182 5.31 0.21 -0.21
CA LEU A 182 6.31 -0.83 -0.30
C LEU A 182 5.67 -2.21 -0.50
N PRO A 183 6.25 -3.06 -1.37
CA PRO A 183 5.70 -4.37 -1.63
C PRO A 183 5.75 -5.25 -0.37
N PRO A 184 4.65 -5.98 -0.09
CA PRO A 184 4.64 -6.93 1.00
C PRO A 184 5.62 -8.05 0.73
N TYR A 185 6.01 -8.72 1.79
CA TYR A 185 7.07 -9.69 1.73
C TYR A 185 6.76 -10.87 0.82
N TRP A 186 5.54 -11.42 0.95
CA TRP A 186 5.08 -12.55 0.16
C TRP A 186 5.10 -12.29 -1.36
N TYR A 187 4.92 -11.02 -1.79
CA TYR A 187 4.97 -10.63 -3.19
C TYR A 187 6.35 -10.88 -3.82
N LYS A 188 7.41 -10.82 -3.02
CA LYS A 188 8.79 -11.07 -3.44
C LYS A 188 9.17 -12.55 -3.40
N ASP A 189 8.36 -13.40 -2.78
CA ASP A 189 8.65 -14.82 -2.62
C ASP A 189 8.69 -15.54 -3.99
N PRO A 190 9.79 -16.24 -4.34
CA PRO A 190 9.91 -16.93 -5.63
C PRO A 190 8.83 -18.00 -5.84
N THR A 191 8.37 -18.66 -4.76
CA THR A 191 7.33 -19.67 -4.82
C THR A 191 5.99 -19.04 -5.18
N PHE A 192 5.62 -17.94 -4.50
CA PHE A 192 4.43 -17.17 -4.86
C PHE A 192 4.48 -16.76 -6.33
N ARG A 193 5.56 -16.09 -6.76
CA ARG A 193 5.68 -15.55 -8.12
C ARG A 193 5.53 -16.63 -9.19
N SER A 194 6.19 -17.76 -9.02
CA SER A 194 6.14 -18.85 -10.01
C SER A 194 4.80 -19.58 -10.02
N ARG A 195 4.16 -19.75 -8.85
CA ARG A 195 2.87 -20.45 -8.74
C ARG A 195 1.70 -19.56 -9.16
N ALA A 196 1.70 -18.31 -8.79
CA ALA A 196 0.64 -17.37 -9.17
C ALA A 196 0.54 -17.18 -10.69
N ALA A 197 1.65 -17.32 -11.42
CA ALA A 197 1.64 -17.31 -12.88
C ALA A 197 1.03 -18.56 -13.50
N ARG A 198 1.17 -19.73 -12.87
CA ARG A 198 0.76 -21.03 -13.45
C ARG A 198 -0.57 -21.54 -12.92
N GLU A 199 -0.85 -21.30 -11.66
CA GLU A 199 -2.01 -21.81 -10.92
C GLU A 199 -2.66 -20.72 -10.07
N PRO A 200 -3.05 -19.57 -10.64
CA PRO A 200 -3.51 -18.40 -9.88
C PRO A 200 -4.70 -18.72 -8.98
N ARG A 201 -5.66 -19.54 -9.45
CA ARG A 201 -6.84 -19.92 -8.65
C ARG A 201 -6.49 -20.68 -7.39
N VAL A 202 -5.50 -21.58 -7.46
CA VAL A 202 -5.01 -22.32 -6.30
C VAL A 202 -4.36 -21.39 -5.31
N VAL A 203 -3.50 -20.49 -5.80
CA VAL A 203 -2.81 -19.49 -4.96
C VAL A 203 -3.82 -18.56 -4.30
N LEU A 204 -4.81 -18.05 -5.02
CA LEU A 204 -5.86 -17.19 -4.45
C LEU A 204 -6.65 -17.90 -3.33
N LYS A 205 -6.98 -19.18 -3.54
CA LYS A 205 -7.64 -19.98 -2.51
C LYS A 205 -6.79 -20.12 -1.23
N GLU A 206 -5.48 -20.17 -1.35
CA GLU A 206 -4.56 -20.19 -0.22
C GLU A 206 -4.53 -18.85 0.55
N PHE A 207 -4.80 -17.73 -0.14
CA PHE A 207 -5.04 -16.42 0.48
C PHE A 207 -6.45 -16.31 1.10
N GLY A 208 -7.27 -17.38 1.03
CA GLY A 208 -8.64 -17.36 1.52
C GLY A 208 -9.64 -16.78 0.52
N LEU A 209 -9.22 -16.52 -0.72
CA LEU A 209 -10.05 -15.98 -1.78
C LEU A 209 -10.50 -17.09 -2.73
N ASP A 210 -11.73 -17.59 -2.54
CA ASP A 210 -12.32 -18.61 -3.43
C ASP A 210 -13.07 -17.91 -4.58
N ILE A 211 -12.49 -17.97 -5.77
CA ILE A 211 -13.04 -17.38 -6.98
C ILE A 211 -13.86 -18.46 -7.70
N PRO A 212 -15.17 -18.23 -7.99
CA PRO A 212 -16.02 -19.20 -8.70
C PRO A 212 -15.41 -19.64 -10.03
N PRO A 213 -15.63 -20.90 -10.46
CA PRO A 213 -15.13 -21.39 -11.75
C PRO A 213 -15.62 -20.60 -12.96
N SER A 214 -16.80 -19.96 -12.85
CA SER A 214 -17.39 -19.12 -13.90
C SER A 214 -16.68 -17.75 -14.06
N VAL A 215 -15.85 -17.34 -13.10
CA VAL A 215 -15.09 -16.09 -13.17
C VAL A 215 -13.71 -16.38 -13.74
N GLU A 216 -13.36 -15.68 -14.79
CA GLU A 216 -12.01 -15.72 -15.37
C GLU A 216 -11.01 -15.10 -14.40
N ILE A 217 -9.81 -15.67 -14.30
CA ILE A 217 -8.70 -15.06 -13.58
C ILE A 217 -7.63 -14.65 -14.58
N LYS A 218 -7.33 -13.34 -14.62
CA LYS A 218 -6.28 -12.79 -15.47
C LYS A 218 -5.11 -12.35 -14.62
N THR A 219 -3.94 -12.89 -14.90
CA THR A 219 -2.70 -12.55 -14.20
C THR A 219 -1.93 -11.51 -15.00
N TRP A 220 -1.55 -10.41 -14.33
CA TRP A 220 -0.79 -9.31 -14.89
C TRP A 220 0.63 -9.31 -14.32
N ASP A 221 1.60 -9.48 -15.19
CA ASP A 221 3.02 -9.50 -14.80
C ASP A 221 3.60 -8.09 -14.88
N SER A 222 3.94 -7.53 -13.74
CA SER A 222 4.61 -6.23 -13.64
C SER A 222 6.06 -6.34 -14.09
N SER A 223 6.55 -5.30 -14.71
CA SER A 223 7.93 -5.19 -15.20
C SER A 223 8.55 -3.84 -14.85
N ALA A 224 9.78 -3.59 -15.26
CA ALA A 224 10.41 -2.28 -15.12
C ALA A 224 9.65 -1.18 -15.87
N GLN A 225 8.98 -1.52 -16.97
CA GLN A 225 8.25 -0.58 -17.83
C GLN A 225 6.78 -0.42 -17.43
N ILE A 226 6.17 -1.43 -16.82
CA ILE A 226 4.74 -1.43 -16.48
C ILE A 226 4.54 -1.96 -15.07
N ARG A 227 3.85 -1.19 -14.24
CA ARG A 227 3.45 -1.55 -12.88
C ARG A 227 1.93 -1.64 -12.82
N TRP A 228 1.43 -2.83 -12.55
CA TRP A 228 0.00 -3.09 -12.48
C TRP A 228 -0.53 -2.94 -11.05
N PHE A 229 -1.77 -2.47 -10.93
CA PHE A 229 -2.59 -2.61 -9.73
C PHE A 229 -4.03 -2.94 -10.13
N VAL A 230 -4.78 -3.54 -9.20
CA VAL A 230 -6.17 -3.92 -9.43
C VAL A 230 -7.10 -2.84 -8.93
N VAL A 231 -8.14 -2.54 -9.70
CA VAL A 231 -9.34 -1.84 -9.23
C VAL A 231 -10.35 -2.93 -8.90
N PRO A 232 -10.55 -3.29 -7.62
CA PRO A 232 -11.51 -4.30 -7.21
C PRO A 232 -12.94 -3.85 -7.50
N GLU A 233 -13.89 -4.80 -7.50
CA GLU A 233 -15.30 -4.45 -7.55
C GLU A 233 -15.73 -3.71 -6.29
N ARG A 234 -16.66 -2.77 -6.47
CA ARG A 234 -17.28 -2.06 -5.35
C ARG A 234 -18.03 -3.05 -4.46
N PRO A 235 -17.81 -3.06 -3.14
CA PRO A 235 -18.52 -3.94 -2.23
C PRO A 235 -20.03 -3.67 -2.24
N ALA A 236 -20.82 -4.72 -2.18
CA ALA A 236 -22.27 -4.59 -2.02
C ALA A 236 -22.62 -3.87 -0.71
N GLY A 237 -23.73 -3.12 -0.71
CA GLY A 237 -24.20 -2.42 0.48
C GLY A 237 -23.44 -1.12 0.79
N THR A 238 -22.63 -0.62 -0.15
CA THR A 238 -21.89 0.64 -0.01
C THR A 238 -22.56 1.81 -0.71
N ASP A 239 -23.83 1.66 -1.13
CA ASP A 239 -24.59 2.73 -1.75
C ASP A 239 -24.76 3.92 -0.81
N GLY A 240 -24.57 5.13 -1.32
CA GLY A 240 -24.62 6.35 -0.53
C GLY A 240 -23.37 6.68 0.30
N MET A 241 -22.36 5.82 0.32
CA MET A 241 -21.09 6.13 0.98
C MET A 241 -20.32 7.18 0.19
N SER A 242 -19.71 8.11 0.91
CA SER A 242 -18.79 9.12 0.37
C SER A 242 -17.50 8.50 -0.15
N GLU A 243 -16.77 9.22 -1.00
CA GLU A 243 -15.46 8.77 -1.50
C GLU A 243 -14.47 8.45 -0.36
N GLY A 244 -14.47 9.28 0.69
CA GLY A 244 -13.60 9.07 1.85
C GLY A 244 -13.98 7.84 2.68
N GLU A 245 -15.25 7.48 2.76
CA GLU A 245 -15.69 6.24 3.43
C GLU A 245 -15.36 5.01 2.59
N LEU A 246 -15.59 5.07 1.28
CA LEU A 246 -15.22 4.02 0.35
C LEU A 246 -13.70 3.77 0.33
N ALA A 247 -12.89 4.81 0.36
CA ALA A 247 -11.44 4.68 0.41
C ALA A 247 -10.95 3.89 1.63
N LYS A 248 -11.65 3.94 2.77
CA LYS A 248 -11.30 3.17 3.98
C LYS A 248 -11.54 1.67 3.83
N LEU A 249 -12.34 1.25 2.87
CA LEU A 249 -12.61 -0.16 2.58
C LEU A 249 -11.49 -0.78 1.74
N VAL A 250 -10.79 0.03 0.95
CA VAL A 250 -9.77 -0.45 0.01
C VAL A 250 -8.51 -0.87 0.75
N THR A 251 -8.06 -2.09 0.50
CA THR A 251 -6.85 -2.65 1.08
C THR A 251 -5.75 -2.85 0.03
N PRO A 252 -4.46 -2.83 0.43
CA PRO A 252 -3.36 -3.18 -0.49
C PRO A 252 -3.56 -4.55 -1.15
N GLU A 253 -4.02 -5.54 -0.38
CA GLU A 253 -4.28 -6.90 -0.84
C GLU A 253 -5.40 -6.94 -1.88
N GLY A 254 -6.45 -6.12 -1.72
CA GLY A 254 -7.51 -5.95 -2.70
C GLY A 254 -6.98 -5.34 -4.00
N MET A 255 -6.09 -4.34 -3.89
CA MET A 255 -5.43 -3.72 -5.05
C MET A 255 -4.35 -4.59 -5.70
N MET A 256 -3.94 -5.69 -5.06
CA MET A 256 -3.11 -6.73 -5.66
C MET A 256 -3.94 -7.87 -6.26
N GLY A 257 -5.23 -7.95 -5.93
CA GLY A 257 -6.14 -8.99 -6.36
C GLY A 257 -6.07 -10.28 -5.54
N VAL A 258 -5.48 -10.26 -4.34
CA VAL A 258 -5.38 -11.44 -3.46
C VAL A 258 -6.42 -11.44 -2.34
N ALA A 259 -7.21 -10.38 -2.21
CA ALA A 259 -8.33 -10.28 -1.29
C ALA A 259 -9.55 -9.63 -1.95
N LYS A 260 -10.73 -9.86 -1.38
CA LYS A 260 -11.90 -9.00 -1.62
C LYS A 260 -11.78 -7.72 -0.79
N VAL A 261 -12.48 -6.72 -1.23
CA VAL A 261 -12.64 -5.45 -0.51
C VAL A 261 -14.01 -5.41 0.12
#